data_d9d10e3e546c52ef3aef5c0b2399e340
#
_entry.id   d9d10e3e546c52ef3aef5c0b2399e340
#
_cell.length_a   1.000
_cell.length_b   1.000
_cell.length_c   1.000
_cell.angle_alpha   90.00
_cell.angle_beta   90.00
_cell.angle_gamma   90.00
#
_symmetry.space_group_name_H-M   'P 1'
#
loop_
_entity.id
_entity.type
_entity.pdbx_description
1 polymer ?
#
loop_
_entity_poly.entity_id
_entity_poly.type
_entity_poly.pdbx_seq_one_letter_code
_entity_poly.pdbx_strand_id
1 'polypeptide(L)'
;MKVSYIRVSSQQQSLEVQRESVMKYGVSKIFEEKVSGTSTDKREQLKQCLEFVREGDELVITRIDRLARSVLDLQLIVKQLMDKGVTLTSTEQPISTKDATSKCFLDMLGVFAELETNIRKERQMEGIELAKRKGVYKGGTQRIDVEEIKRLKSEGLGVTKIAKPMGIHRDSVYRLLKKVEV
;
A
#
# COMPACT_ATOMS: atom_id res chain seq x y z
N MET A 1 23.18 2.46 -20.51
CA MET A 1 22.58 1.41 -21.36
C MET A 1 21.06 1.53 -21.39
N LYS A 2 20.36 0.77 -22.30
CA LYS A 2 18.89 0.74 -22.29
C LYS A 2 18.40 -0.55 -21.64
N VAL A 3 17.58 -0.42 -20.60
CA VAL A 3 17.01 -1.53 -19.83
C VAL A 3 15.49 -1.44 -19.92
N SER A 4 14.81 -2.56 -20.01
CA SER A 4 13.32 -2.56 -20.05
C SER A 4 12.71 -3.35 -18.91
N TYR A 5 11.56 -2.88 -18.46
CA TYR A 5 10.65 -3.64 -17.63
C TYR A 5 9.34 -3.84 -18.39
N ILE A 6 8.91 -5.10 -18.51
CA ILE A 6 7.64 -5.47 -19.11
C ILE A 6 6.81 -6.30 -18.13
N ARG A 7 5.50 -6.02 -18.11
CA ARG A 7 4.56 -6.70 -17.21
C ARG A 7 3.40 -7.27 -18.00
N VAL A 8 3.10 -8.54 -17.76
CA VAL A 8 1.99 -9.25 -18.43
C VAL A 8 1.07 -9.89 -17.41
N SER A 9 -0.23 -9.80 -17.68
CA SER A 9 -1.22 -10.73 -17.17
C SER A 9 -1.12 -12.04 -17.96
N SER A 10 -1.61 -13.14 -17.46
CA SER A 10 -1.43 -14.53 -17.92
C SER A 10 -1.57 -14.86 -19.43
N GLN A 11 -1.78 -13.91 -20.31
CA GLN A 11 -1.88 -14.13 -21.76
C GLN A 11 -0.51 -13.97 -22.42
N GLN A 12 0.02 -15.06 -22.96
CA GLN A 12 1.32 -15.14 -23.65
C GLN A 12 1.46 -14.17 -24.83
N GLN A 13 0.41 -13.94 -25.60
CA GLN A 13 0.44 -13.06 -26.78
C GLN A 13 0.83 -11.60 -26.47
N SER A 14 0.46 -11.09 -25.28
CA SER A 14 0.80 -9.71 -24.93
C SER A 14 2.28 -9.52 -24.53
N LEU A 15 2.98 -10.59 -24.15
CA LEU A 15 4.40 -10.54 -23.80
C LEU A 15 5.29 -10.38 -25.03
N GLU A 16 5.04 -11.16 -26.07
CA GLU A 16 5.82 -11.14 -27.32
C GLU A 16 5.73 -9.77 -27.99
N VAL A 17 4.52 -9.20 -28.08
CA VAL A 17 4.31 -7.86 -28.64
C VAL A 17 5.08 -6.78 -27.85
N GLN A 18 5.03 -6.81 -26.52
CA GLN A 18 5.79 -5.86 -25.71
C GLN A 18 7.29 -6.06 -25.89
N ARG A 19 7.75 -7.32 -25.94
CA ARG A 19 9.15 -7.65 -26.12
C ARG A 19 9.68 -7.13 -27.46
N GLU A 20 8.94 -7.35 -28.55
CA GLU A 20 9.29 -6.82 -29.85
C GLU A 20 9.37 -5.29 -29.87
N SER A 21 8.40 -4.61 -29.23
CA SER A 21 8.36 -3.16 -29.15
C SER A 21 9.63 -2.60 -28.47
N VAL A 22 10.01 -3.15 -27.31
CA VAL A 22 11.19 -2.66 -26.57
C VAL A 22 12.50 -3.08 -27.25
N MET A 23 12.54 -4.23 -27.91
CA MET A 23 13.72 -4.68 -28.69
C MET A 23 13.99 -3.77 -29.89
N LYS A 24 12.95 -3.33 -30.62
CA LYS A 24 13.06 -2.33 -31.70
C LYS A 24 13.65 -1.01 -31.21
N TYR A 25 13.42 -0.67 -29.92
CA TYR A 25 14.00 0.51 -29.30
C TYR A 25 15.49 0.35 -28.91
N GLY A 26 16.06 -0.83 -29.09
CA GLY A 26 17.48 -1.13 -28.82
C GLY A 26 17.77 -1.41 -27.35
N VAL A 27 16.87 -2.07 -26.65
CA VAL A 27 17.03 -2.49 -25.25
C VAL A 27 18.04 -3.64 -25.15
N SER A 28 18.97 -3.53 -24.20
CA SER A 28 20.03 -4.53 -23.97
C SER A 28 19.64 -5.58 -22.93
N LYS A 29 18.75 -5.24 -21.99
CA LYS A 29 18.30 -6.15 -20.93
C LYS A 29 16.81 -5.93 -20.61
N ILE A 30 16.08 -7.03 -20.44
CA ILE A 30 14.64 -7.01 -20.16
C ILE A 30 14.38 -7.73 -18.82
N PHE A 31 13.59 -7.09 -17.95
CA PHE A 31 13.02 -7.69 -16.75
C PHE A 31 11.54 -7.95 -17.00
N GLU A 32 11.13 -9.23 -16.90
CA GLU A 32 9.79 -9.68 -17.23
C GLU A 32 9.02 -10.08 -15.98
N GLU A 33 7.91 -9.41 -15.72
CA GLU A 33 7.01 -9.70 -14.58
C GLU A 33 5.75 -10.42 -15.06
N LYS A 34 5.53 -11.65 -14.57
CA LYS A 34 4.28 -12.39 -14.79
C LYS A 34 3.37 -12.21 -13.57
N VAL A 35 2.21 -11.60 -13.78
CA VAL A 35 1.23 -11.38 -12.72
C VAL A 35 0.17 -12.47 -12.78
N SER A 36 0.07 -13.32 -11.74
CA SER A 36 -1.06 -14.21 -11.54
C SER A 36 -2.16 -13.47 -10.76
N GLY A 37 -3.42 -13.64 -11.15
CA GLY A 37 -4.56 -12.91 -10.56
C GLY A 37 -4.82 -13.17 -9.06
N THR A 38 -4.05 -14.05 -8.42
CA THR A 38 -4.21 -14.47 -7.02
C THR A 38 -3.04 -14.08 -6.11
N SER A 39 -1.93 -13.56 -6.64
CA SER A 39 -0.78 -13.21 -5.80
C SER A 39 -0.80 -11.74 -5.38
N THR A 40 -0.66 -11.51 -4.08
CA THR A 40 -0.20 -10.24 -3.52
C THR A 40 1.18 -9.95 -4.10
N ASP A 41 1.18 -9.22 -5.15
CA ASP A 41 2.21 -9.01 -6.12
C ASP A 41 3.43 -8.32 -5.49
N LYS A 42 4.48 -9.06 -5.30
CA LYS A 42 5.74 -8.57 -4.76
C LYS A 42 6.58 -7.81 -5.78
N ARG A 43 6.22 -7.82 -7.09
CA ARG A 43 6.91 -7.12 -8.19
C ARG A 43 8.43 -7.27 -8.11
N GLU A 44 8.89 -8.51 -7.91
CA GLU A 44 10.31 -8.80 -7.69
C GLU A 44 11.17 -8.40 -8.89
N GLN A 45 10.64 -8.56 -10.12
CA GLN A 45 11.36 -8.17 -11.33
C GLN A 45 11.47 -6.64 -11.45
N LEU A 46 10.44 -5.89 -11.03
CA LEU A 46 10.55 -4.44 -10.98
C LEU A 46 11.60 -3.99 -9.98
N LYS A 47 11.63 -4.58 -8.78
CA LYS A 47 12.64 -4.26 -7.77
C LYS A 47 14.05 -4.52 -8.30
N GLN A 48 14.27 -5.71 -8.89
CA GLN A 48 15.55 -6.06 -9.50
C GLN A 48 15.92 -5.10 -10.62
N CYS A 49 14.96 -4.69 -11.46
CA CYS A 49 15.16 -3.72 -12.51
C CYS A 49 15.60 -2.36 -11.94
N LEU A 50 14.86 -1.85 -10.93
CA LEU A 50 15.19 -0.58 -10.28
C LEU A 50 16.51 -0.60 -9.52
N GLU A 51 16.92 -1.74 -8.98
CA GLU A 51 18.24 -1.94 -8.35
C GLU A 51 19.37 -2.02 -9.40
N PHE A 52 19.09 -2.63 -10.55
CA PHE A 52 20.07 -2.87 -11.61
C PHE A 52 20.48 -1.60 -12.34
N VAL A 53 19.51 -0.69 -12.62
CA VAL A 53 19.77 0.54 -13.41
C VAL A 53 20.65 1.52 -12.64
N ARG A 54 21.56 2.18 -13.38
CA ARG A 54 22.57 3.10 -12.87
C ARG A 54 22.46 4.46 -13.56
N GLU A 55 23.18 5.44 -13.04
CA GLU A 55 23.30 6.77 -13.64
C GLU A 55 23.65 6.69 -15.13
N GLY A 56 22.94 7.48 -15.93
CA GLY A 56 23.08 7.51 -17.38
C GLY A 56 22.35 6.38 -18.14
N ASP A 57 21.73 5.43 -17.43
CA ASP A 57 20.88 4.42 -18.06
C ASP A 57 19.51 4.98 -18.45
N GLU A 58 18.81 4.26 -19.32
CA GLU A 58 17.45 4.55 -19.75
C GLU A 58 16.55 3.34 -19.46
N LEU A 59 15.55 3.55 -18.59
CA LEU A 59 14.49 2.58 -18.38
C LEU A 59 13.40 2.76 -19.44
N VAL A 60 13.23 1.74 -20.26
CA VAL A 60 12.29 1.71 -21.39
C VAL A 60 11.10 0.85 -20.99
N ILE A 61 9.89 1.38 -21.14
CA ILE A 61 8.62 0.68 -20.92
C ILE A 61 7.74 0.80 -22.16
N THR A 62 6.77 -0.07 -22.32
CA THR A 62 5.77 0.10 -23.39
C THR A 62 4.77 1.18 -23.03
N ARG A 63 4.18 1.09 -21.82
CA ARG A 63 3.13 2.02 -21.33
C ARG A 63 3.26 2.20 -19.82
N ILE A 64 2.79 3.35 -19.33
CA ILE A 64 2.80 3.69 -17.90
C ILE A 64 2.01 2.68 -17.06
N ASP A 65 0.86 2.20 -17.54
CA ASP A 65 0.02 1.23 -16.82
C ASP A 65 0.70 -0.16 -16.68
N ARG A 66 1.76 -0.43 -17.41
CA ARG A 66 2.61 -1.61 -17.23
C ARG A 66 3.64 -1.42 -16.13
N LEU A 67 4.11 -0.19 -15.93
CA LEU A 67 5.09 0.14 -14.89
C LEU A 67 4.42 0.34 -13.53
N ALA A 68 3.37 1.13 -13.47
CA ALA A 68 2.74 1.57 -12.23
C ALA A 68 1.28 1.11 -12.12
N ARG A 69 0.78 0.98 -10.88
CA ARG A 69 -0.61 0.61 -10.58
C ARG A 69 -1.46 1.80 -10.17
N SER A 70 -0.84 2.86 -9.76
CA SER A 70 -1.46 4.12 -9.37
C SER A 70 -0.54 5.28 -9.74
N VAL A 71 -1.09 6.47 -9.73
CA VAL A 71 -0.29 7.69 -9.98
C VAL A 71 0.76 7.88 -8.89
N LEU A 72 0.43 7.58 -7.64
CA LEU A 72 1.40 7.62 -6.54
C LEU A 72 2.56 6.63 -6.74
N ASP A 73 2.24 5.38 -7.15
CA ASP A 73 3.24 4.35 -7.46
C ASP A 73 4.16 4.81 -8.60
N LEU A 74 3.60 5.41 -9.65
CA LEU A 74 4.36 6.00 -10.76
C LEU A 74 5.33 7.07 -10.27
N GLN A 75 4.87 7.98 -9.43
CA GLN A 75 5.70 9.06 -8.91
C GLN A 75 6.87 8.57 -8.06
N LEU A 76 6.62 7.59 -7.18
CA LEU A 76 7.68 6.99 -6.38
C LEU A 76 8.75 6.36 -7.27
N ILE A 77 8.32 5.65 -8.33
CA ILE A 77 9.26 5.04 -9.29
C ILE A 77 10.02 6.11 -10.07
N VAL A 78 9.34 7.12 -10.60
CA VAL A 78 9.96 8.21 -11.37
C VAL A 78 10.96 8.98 -10.49
N LYS A 79 10.58 9.32 -9.27
CA LYS A 79 11.48 9.96 -8.31
C LYS A 79 12.73 9.12 -8.05
N GLN A 80 12.57 7.83 -7.76
CA GLN A 80 13.68 6.91 -7.54
C GLN A 80 14.63 6.83 -8.75
N LEU A 81 14.09 6.82 -9.97
CA LEU A 81 14.89 6.83 -11.21
C LEU A 81 15.64 8.15 -11.39
N MET A 82 14.97 9.28 -11.14
CA MET A 82 15.59 10.60 -11.24
C MET A 82 16.70 10.78 -10.20
N ASP A 83 16.49 10.36 -8.95
CA ASP A 83 17.50 10.41 -7.88
C ASP A 83 18.74 9.57 -8.23
N LYS A 84 18.57 8.53 -9.06
CA LYS A 84 19.67 7.72 -9.62
C LYS A 84 20.25 8.26 -10.92
N GLY A 85 19.75 9.35 -11.49
CA GLY A 85 20.17 9.85 -12.79
C GLY A 85 19.75 8.94 -13.96
N VAL A 86 18.69 8.16 -13.82
CA VAL A 86 18.14 7.26 -14.84
C VAL A 86 16.95 7.93 -15.51
N THR A 87 16.90 7.85 -16.85
CA THR A 87 15.76 8.39 -17.61
C THR A 87 14.70 7.31 -17.83
N LEU A 88 13.42 7.70 -17.76
CA LEU A 88 12.28 6.86 -18.10
C LEU A 88 11.76 7.25 -19.49
N THR A 89 11.51 6.27 -20.35
CA THR A 89 10.92 6.49 -21.69
C THR A 89 9.86 5.43 -21.97
N SER A 90 8.72 5.86 -22.53
CA SER A 90 7.68 4.96 -23.02
C SER A 90 7.75 4.84 -24.55
N THR A 91 7.55 3.61 -25.09
CA THR A 91 7.58 3.39 -26.55
C THR A 91 6.25 3.63 -27.23
N GLU A 92 5.14 3.48 -26.52
CA GLU A 92 3.77 3.64 -27.06
C GLU A 92 3.10 4.96 -26.66
N GLN A 93 3.69 5.68 -25.72
CA GLN A 93 3.17 6.96 -25.24
C GLN A 93 4.27 8.03 -25.37
N PRO A 94 3.95 9.27 -25.75
CA PRO A 94 4.94 10.35 -25.90
C PRO A 94 5.39 10.87 -24.52
N ILE A 95 5.95 10.00 -23.69
CA ILE A 95 6.37 10.32 -22.33
C ILE A 95 7.81 9.90 -22.14
N SER A 96 8.65 10.89 -21.78
CA SER A 96 10.05 10.68 -21.44
C SER A 96 10.50 11.71 -20.40
N THR A 97 11.20 11.25 -19.36
CA THR A 97 11.78 12.19 -18.37
C THR A 97 12.96 12.99 -18.89
N LYS A 98 13.39 12.77 -20.14
CA LYS A 98 14.37 13.61 -20.87
C LYS A 98 13.78 14.95 -21.27
N ASP A 99 12.47 14.98 -21.54
CA ASP A 99 11.76 16.15 -22.00
C ASP A 99 11.13 16.88 -20.80
N ALA A 100 11.38 18.19 -20.72
CA ALA A 100 10.90 19.03 -19.64
C ALA A 100 9.37 19.08 -19.56
N THR A 101 8.67 19.04 -20.71
CA THR A 101 7.20 19.04 -20.77
C THR A 101 6.62 17.76 -20.18
N SER A 102 7.18 16.60 -20.56
CA SER A 102 6.78 15.29 -20.02
C SER A 102 7.09 15.18 -18.52
N LYS A 103 8.22 15.75 -18.07
CA LYS A 103 8.55 15.83 -16.66
C LYS A 103 7.51 16.66 -15.89
N CYS A 104 7.19 17.86 -16.38
CA CYS A 104 6.17 18.70 -15.77
C CYS A 104 4.80 17.99 -15.70
N PHE A 105 4.42 17.28 -16.75
CA PHE A 105 3.19 16.47 -16.76
C PHE A 105 3.21 15.37 -15.68
N LEU A 106 4.31 14.64 -15.51
CA LEU A 106 4.46 13.63 -14.47
C LEU A 106 4.39 14.24 -13.06
N ASP A 107 4.98 15.42 -12.85
CA ASP A 107 4.91 16.16 -11.60
C ASP A 107 3.46 16.60 -11.28
N MET A 108 2.74 17.11 -12.29
CA MET A 108 1.32 17.47 -12.16
C MET A 108 0.45 16.28 -11.80
N LEU A 109 0.66 15.13 -12.42
CA LEU A 109 -0.08 13.89 -12.07
C LEU A 109 0.02 13.57 -10.59
N GLY A 110 1.16 13.88 -9.96
CA GLY A 110 1.32 13.64 -8.55
C GLY A 110 0.56 14.59 -7.66
N VAL A 111 0.53 15.83 -8.01
CA VAL A 111 -0.30 16.80 -7.29
C VAL A 111 -1.76 16.37 -7.33
N PHE A 112 -2.25 15.88 -8.48
CA PHE A 112 -3.61 15.36 -8.60
C PHE A 112 -3.83 14.08 -7.76
N ALA A 113 -2.85 13.16 -7.69
CA ALA A 113 -2.97 11.96 -6.87
C ALA A 113 -3.00 12.28 -5.37
N GLU A 114 -2.22 13.25 -4.93
CA GLU A 114 -2.25 13.74 -3.56
C GLU A 114 -3.59 14.40 -3.22
N LEU A 115 -4.09 15.26 -4.10
CA LEU A 115 -5.40 15.88 -3.95
C LEU A 115 -6.51 14.83 -3.84
N GLU A 116 -6.53 13.83 -4.73
CA GLU A 116 -7.51 12.74 -4.67
C GLU A 116 -7.43 11.97 -3.34
N THR A 117 -6.22 11.71 -2.86
CA THR A 117 -6.01 11.03 -1.57
C THR A 117 -6.54 11.86 -0.40
N ASN A 118 -6.32 13.17 -0.41
CA ASN A 118 -6.82 14.08 0.62
C ASN A 118 -8.35 14.15 0.61
N ILE A 119 -8.98 14.30 -0.55
CA ILE A 119 -10.43 14.28 -0.70
C ILE A 119 -11.03 12.96 -0.17
N ARG A 120 -10.40 11.82 -0.46
CA ARG A 120 -10.85 10.52 0.07
C ARG A 120 -10.76 10.45 1.59
N LYS A 121 -9.67 10.98 2.18
CA LYS A 121 -9.51 11.03 3.65
C LYS A 121 -10.57 11.92 4.29
N GLU A 122 -10.84 13.09 3.73
CA GLU A 122 -11.88 14.00 4.23
C GLU A 122 -13.25 13.32 4.25
N ARG A 123 -13.66 12.73 3.13
CA ARG A 123 -14.93 11.99 3.04
C ARG A 123 -15.00 10.82 4.02
N GLN A 124 -13.87 10.11 4.21
CA GLN A 124 -13.80 9.03 5.19
C GLN A 124 -13.97 9.54 6.62
N MET A 125 -13.33 10.66 6.96
CA MET A 125 -13.47 11.27 8.30
C MET A 125 -14.90 11.76 8.55
N GLU A 126 -15.52 12.43 7.58
CA GLU A 126 -16.93 12.82 7.66
C GLU A 126 -17.84 11.60 7.87
N GLY A 127 -17.61 10.52 7.14
CA GLY A 127 -18.35 9.26 7.30
C GLY A 127 -18.18 8.63 8.68
N ILE A 128 -16.94 8.65 9.22
CA ILE A 128 -16.64 8.16 10.57
C ILE A 128 -17.33 9.02 11.63
N GLU A 129 -17.30 10.34 11.50
CA GLU A 129 -17.98 11.25 12.42
C GLU A 129 -19.49 11.04 12.42
N LEU A 130 -20.08 10.93 11.24
CA LEU A 130 -21.50 10.64 11.09
C LEU A 130 -21.88 9.29 11.74
N ALA A 131 -21.05 8.26 11.53
CA ALA A 131 -21.24 6.95 12.14
C ALA A 131 -21.09 6.98 13.67
N LYS A 132 -20.14 7.78 14.20
CA LYS A 132 -20.01 8.02 15.65
C LYS A 132 -21.25 8.69 16.20
N ARG A 133 -21.77 9.76 15.56
CA ARG A 133 -23.00 10.45 15.98
C ARG A 133 -24.22 9.51 15.96
N LYS A 134 -24.30 8.60 14.98
CA LYS A 134 -25.35 7.58 14.89
C LYS A 134 -25.17 6.41 15.88
N GLY A 135 -24.09 6.38 16.68
CA GLY A 135 -23.82 5.31 17.64
C GLY A 135 -23.51 3.95 17.02
N VAL A 136 -23.05 3.94 15.76
CA VAL A 136 -22.67 2.69 15.04
C VAL A 136 -21.48 2.03 15.73
N TYR A 137 -20.55 2.82 16.23
CA TYR A 137 -19.38 2.32 16.96
C TYR A 137 -19.73 2.05 18.44
N LYS A 138 -20.22 0.85 18.71
CA LYS A 138 -20.57 0.41 20.08
C LYS A 138 -19.37 -0.04 20.92
N GLY A 139 -18.15 0.01 20.37
CA GLY A 139 -16.96 -0.56 21.00
C GLY A 139 -16.96 -2.10 20.97
N GLY A 140 -15.99 -2.70 21.63
CA GLY A 140 -15.95 -4.15 21.83
C GLY A 140 -17.02 -4.57 22.85
N THR A 141 -17.67 -5.71 22.63
CA THR A 141 -18.54 -6.30 23.65
C THR A 141 -17.74 -6.60 24.90
N GLN A 142 -18.28 -6.20 26.04
CA GLN A 142 -17.67 -6.49 27.35
C GLN A 142 -17.67 -8.01 27.57
N ARG A 143 -16.49 -8.63 27.43
CA ARG A 143 -16.32 -10.08 27.54
C ARG A 143 -16.24 -10.58 28.99
N ILE A 144 -16.04 -9.65 29.93
CA ILE A 144 -15.84 -9.97 31.34
C ILE A 144 -17.11 -9.56 32.09
N ASP A 145 -17.70 -10.51 32.78
CA ASP A 145 -18.85 -10.24 33.63
C ASP A 145 -18.44 -9.47 34.91
N VAL A 146 -18.68 -8.18 34.89
CA VAL A 146 -18.32 -7.28 36.00
C VAL A 146 -19.20 -7.51 37.21
N GLU A 147 -20.47 -7.86 37.01
CA GLU A 147 -21.41 -8.10 38.13
C GLU A 147 -20.99 -9.37 38.88
N GLU A 148 -20.55 -10.41 38.20
CA GLU A 148 -20.02 -11.61 38.84
C GLU A 148 -18.72 -11.31 39.60
N ILE A 149 -17.84 -10.45 39.11
CA ILE A 149 -16.65 -9.99 39.86
C ILE A 149 -17.05 -9.29 41.15
N LYS A 150 -18.07 -8.42 41.12
CA LYS A 150 -18.57 -7.71 42.30
C LYS A 150 -19.16 -8.67 43.32
N ARG A 151 -19.97 -9.62 42.84
CA ARG A 151 -20.59 -10.65 43.71
C ARG A 151 -19.53 -11.45 44.44
N LEU A 152 -18.57 -12.01 43.74
CA LEU A 152 -17.46 -12.80 44.29
C LEU A 152 -16.61 -11.97 45.25
N LYS A 153 -16.46 -10.66 44.99
CA LYS A 153 -15.73 -9.75 45.87
C LYS A 153 -16.53 -9.47 47.17
N SER A 154 -17.86 -9.30 47.12
CA SER A 154 -18.72 -9.11 48.29
C SER A 154 -18.78 -10.38 49.17
N GLU A 155 -18.62 -11.56 48.59
CA GLU A 155 -18.49 -12.84 49.29
C GLU A 155 -17.11 -13.01 49.99
N GLY A 156 -16.23 -11.98 49.92
CA GLY A 156 -14.94 -11.98 50.60
C GLY A 156 -13.81 -12.66 49.87
N LEU A 157 -14.02 -13.06 48.59
CA LEU A 157 -12.95 -13.69 47.83
C LEU A 157 -11.83 -12.72 47.46
N GLY A 158 -10.60 -13.17 47.57
CA GLY A 158 -9.42 -12.43 47.13
C GLY A 158 -9.32 -12.36 45.61
N VAL A 159 -8.76 -11.25 45.06
CA VAL A 159 -8.67 -10.98 43.64
C VAL A 159 -8.06 -12.15 42.81
N THR A 160 -7.07 -12.84 43.35
CA THR A 160 -6.46 -14.00 42.69
C THR A 160 -7.44 -15.17 42.59
N LYS A 161 -8.30 -15.38 43.59
CA LYS A 161 -9.32 -16.43 43.57
C LYS A 161 -10.50 -16.09 42.66
N ILE A 162 -10.72 -14.82 42.35
CA ILE A 162 -11.71 -14.35 41.36
C ILE A 162 -11.13 -14.48 39.93
N ALA A 163 -9.89 -14.04 39.71
CA ALA A 163 -9.26 -14.00 38.39
C ALA A 163 -9.11 -15.41 37.77
N LYS A 164 -8.74 -16.40 38.59
CA LYS A 164 -8.38 -17.75 38.11
C LYS A 164 -9.55 -18.50 37.43
N PRO A 165 -10.75 -18.61 38.04
CA PRO A 165 -11.88 -19.30 37.40
C PRO A 165 -12.47 -18.52 36.23
N MET A 166 -12.33 -17.18 36.20
CA MET A 166 -12.79 -16.33 35.09
C MET A 166 -11.82 -16.26 33.92
N GLY A 167 -10.65 -16.91 34.02
CA GLY A 167 -9.64 -16.92 32.95
C GLY A 167 -9.06 -15.54 32.62
N ILE A 168 -9.01 -14.62 33.59
CA ILE A 168 -8.53 -13.27 33.41
C ILE A 168 -7.34 -12.96 34.32
N HIS A 169 -6.54 -11.95 33.92
CA HIS A 169 -5.43 -11.53 34.76
C HIS A 169 -5.94 -10.74 35.98
N ARG A 170 -5.28 -10.92 37.14
CA ARG A 170 -5.63 -10.21 38.40
C ARG A 170 -5.73 -8.69 38.26
N ASP A 171 -4.87 -8.09 37.41
CA ASP A 171 -4.88 -6.65 37.19
C ASP A 171 -6.15 -6.19 36.46
N SER A 172 -6.77 -7.07 35.67
CA SER A 172 -8.08 -6.81 35.06
C SER A 172 -9.18 -6.72 36.11
N VAL A 173 -9.13 -7.59 37.15
CA VAL A 173 -10.06 -7.53 38.26
C VAL A 173 -9.90 -6.24 39.05
N TYR A 174 -8.68 -5.83 39.40
CA TYR A 174 -8.41 -4.56 40.05
C TYR A 174 -8.93 -3.35 39.26
N ARG A 175 -8.64 -3.33 37.96
CA ARG A 175 -9.06 -2.24 37.06
C ARG A 175 -10.59 -2.13 36.96
N LEU A 176 -11.28 -3.27 36.93
CA LEU A 176 -12.76 -3.30 36.85
C LEU A 176 -13.40 -2.88 38.16
N LEU A 177 -12.88 -3.32 39.29
CA LEU A 177 -13.37 -2.88 40.61
C LEU A 177 -13.15 -1.37 40.80
N LYS A 178 -11.97 -0.83 40.46
CA LYS A 178 -11.67 0.60 40.58
C LYS A 178 -12.54 1.49 39.67
N LYS A 179 -13.01 0.96 38.53
CA LYS A 179 -13.86 1.72 37.60
C LYS A 179 -15.30 1.87 38.09
N VAL A 180 -15.68 1.14 39.09
CA VAL A 180 -17.06 1.13 39.68
C VAL A 180 -17.17 2.00 40.95
N GLU A 181 -16.04 2.34 41.59
CA GLU A 181 -15.99 3.19 42.77
C GLU A 181 -16.01 4.70 42.46
N VAL A 182 -16.14 5.08 41.16
CA VAL A 182 -16.33 6.45 40.67
C VAL A 182 -17.71 6.60 40.02
#